data_69531896faa161c47a646cae9fd80224
#
_entry.id   69531896faa161c47a646cae9fd80224
#
_cell.length_a   1.000
_cell.length_b   1.000
_cell.length_c   1.000
_cell.angle_alpha   90.00
_cell.angle_beta   90.00
_cell.angle_gamma   90.00
#
_symmetry.space_group_name_H-M   'P 1'
#
loop_
_entity.id
_entity.type
_entity.pdbx_description
1 polymer ?
#
loop_
_entity_poly.entity_id
_entity_poly.type
_entity_poly.pdbx_seq_one_letter_code
_entity_poly.pdbx_strand_id
1 'polypeptide(L)'
;MTNWCEESIMKYIPYLVSVLGASLVLSLASTKPAQAQVAYGSYVGIGPTVGFTDGIQFGGVIAGRYKLLEAPLSLRAQVLIGNNTAVVPTVSYDFPLNWQADAYLGAGLVLAGGGGSSPVGDKISFALQPGIDYMIPNSNTVLFGNAIIAFDAYRDSGGTAISVQGGVGLRF
;
A
#
# COMPACT_ATOMS: atom_id res chain seq x y z
N MET A 1 12.45 -21.91 32.78
CA MET A 1 13.62 -21.50 31.96
C MET A 1 13.26 -21.33 30.48
N THR A 2 12.15 -20.72 30.11
CA THR A 2 11.67 -20.66 28.69
C THR A 2 11.27 -19.28 28.18
N ASN A 3 11.40 -18.22 28.97
CA ASN A 3 10.89 -16.90 28.55
C ASN A 3 11.91 -15.98 27.87
N TRP A 4 13.19 -16.36 27.83
CA TRP A 4 14.24 -15.50 27.21
C TRP A 4 14.32 -15.57 25.70
N CYS A 5 13.83 -16.64 25.08
CA CYS A 5 13.86 -16.79 23.62
C CYS A 5 12.75 -16.01 22.89
N GLU A 6 11.55 -15.90 23.47
CA GLU A 6 10.41 -15.21 22.84
C GLU A 6 10.57 -13.69 22.88
N GLU A 7 11.08 -13.12 23.96
CA GLU A 7 11.32 -11.67 24.05
C GLU A 7 12.37 -11.17 23.06
N SER A 8 13.40 -11.97 22.80
CA SER A 8 14.45 -11.60 21.85
C SER A 8 13.95 -11.60 20.40
N ILE A 9 13.11 -12.55 20.02
CA ILE A 9 12.59 -12.67 18.66
C ILE A 9 11.65 -11.51 18.35
N MET A 10 10.77 -11.13 19.28
CA MET A 10 9.78 -10.05 19.08
C MET A 10 10.44 -8.67 18.91
N LYS A 11 11.63 -8.48 19.47
CA LYS A 11 12.38 -7.22 19.38
C LYS A 11 13.03 -6.98 18.00
N TYR A 12 13.31 -8.05 17.24
CA TYR A 12 13.98 -7.97 15.94
C TYR A 12 13.04 -8.04 14.74
N ILE A 13 11.76 -8.41 14.92
CA ILE A 13 10.75 -8.46 13.86
C ILE A 13 10.61 -7.11 13.14
N PRO A 14 10.50 -5.93 13.82
CA PRO A 14 10.37 -4.65 13.12
C PRO A 14 11.62 -4.28 12.30
N TYR A 15 12.80 -4.68 12.75
CA TYR A 15 14.04 -4.45 11.98
C TYR A 15 14.14 -5.37 10.76
N LEU A 16 13.69 -6.61 10.87
CA LEU A 16 13.64 -7.55 9.73
C LEU A 16 12.66 -7.10 8.65
N VAL A 17 11.49 -6.60 9.03
CA VAL A 17 10.48 -6.08 8.09
C VAL A 17 10.98 -4.81 7.40
N SER A 18 11.67 -3.92 8.13
CA SER A 18 12.24 -2.70 7.53
C SER A 18 13.41 -2.99 6.59
N VAL A 19 14.27 -3.96 6.91
CA VAL A 19 15.39 -4.37 6.05
C VAL A 19 14.90 -5.11 4.81
N LEU A 20 13.88 -5.98 4.93
CA LEU A 20 13.27 -6.64 3.78
C LEU A 20 12.54 -5.64 2.87
N GLY A 21 11.85 -4.66 3.45
CA GLY A 21 11.20 -3.59 2.67
C GLY A 21 12.20 -2.72 1.92
N ALA A 22 13.29 -2.32 2.57
CA ALA A 22 14.34 -1.51 1.95
C ALA A 22 15.11 -2.28 0.87
N SER A 23 15.39 -3.58 1.05
CA SER A 23 16.08 -4.39 0.06
C SER A 23 15.23 -4.66 -1.18
N LEU A 24 13.90 -4.80 -1.03
CA LEU A 24 12.98 -4.96 -2.15
C LEU A 24 12.91 -3.68 -3.02
N VAL A 25 12.93 -2.51 -2.40
CA VAL A 25 12.93 -1.22 -3.11
C VAL A 25 14.25 -0.98 -3.83
N LEU A 26 15.39 -1.32 -3.22
CA LEU A 26 16.72 -1.16 -3.86
C LEU A 26 16.94 -2.13 -5.02
N SER A 27 16.41 -3.35 -4.98
CA SER A 27 16.55 -4.33 -6.07
C SER A 27 15.76 -3.93 -7.31
N LEU A 28 14.66 -3.18 -7.17
CA LEU A 28 13.90 -2.63 -8.30
C LEU A 28 14.60 -1.47 -9.00
N ALA A 29 15.52 -0.77 -8.31
CA ALA A 29 16.27 0.36 -8.87
C ALA A 29 17.51 -0.07 -9.67
N SER A 30 17.94 -1.33 -9.60
CA SER A 30 19.21 -1.80 -10.16
C SER A 30 19.07 -2.63 -11.45
N THR A 31 17.87 -2.90 -11.93
CA THR A 31 17.69 -3.59 -13.21
C THR A 31 17.85 -2.60 -14.35
N LYS A 32 19.00 -2.69 -15.08
CA LYS A 32 19.09 -2.11 -16.43
C LYS A 32 17.85 -2.55 -17.21
N PRO A 33 17.17 -1.66 -17.94
CA PRO A 33 16.03 -2.06 -18.75
C PRO A 33 16.54 -3.05 -19.81
N ALA A 34 16.38 -4.35 -19.54
CA ALA A 34 16.10 -5.22 -20.65
C ALA A 34 14.90 -4.59 -21.34
N GLN A 35 14.90 -4.43 -22.66
CA GLN A 35 13.74 -3.98 -23.44
C GLN A 35 12.65 -5.05 -23.40
N ALA A 36 12.25 -5.47 -22.20
CA ALA A 36 10.97 -6.10 -21.96
C ALA A 36 9.95 -4.95 -22.00
N GLN A 37 8.93 -5.11 -22.80
CA GLN A 37 7.79 -4.20 -22.90
C GLN A 37 7.49 -3.64 -21.51
N VAL A 38 7.74 -2.33 -21.35
CA VAL A 38 7.44 -1.60 -20.13
C VAL A 38 6.04 -2.02 -19.69
N ALA A 39 5.89 -2.49 -18.46
CA ALA A 39 4.60 -2.89 -17.91
C ALA A 39 3.72 -1.63 -17.84
N TYR A 40 3.08 -1.31 -18.98
CA TYR A 40 2.30 -0.12 -19.19
C TYR A 40 1.26 0.00 -18.08
N GLY A 41 1.43 1.02 -17.22
CA GLY A 41 0.55 1.23 -16.08
C GLY A 41 1.18 0.93 -14.70
N SER A 42 2.44 0.51 -14.63
CA SER A 42 3.19 0.44 -13.37
C SER A 42 3.65 1.83 -12.95
N TYR A 43 3.58 2.14 -11.65
CA TYR A 43 4.01 3.44 -11.13
C TYR A 43 4.43 3.37 -9.66
N VAL A 44 5.16 4.41 -9.23
CA VAL A 44 5.39 4.74 -7.82
C VAL A 44 4.91 6.16 -7.59
N GLY A 45 4.21 6.41 -6.49
CA GLY A 45 3.61 7.70 -6.19
C GLY A 45 3.59 8.04 -4.71
N ILE A 46 3.29 9.30 -4.43
CA ILE A 46 3.15 9.85 -3.09
C ILE A 46 1.91 10.73 -3.00
N GLY A 47 1.39 10.88 -1.80
CA GLY A 47 0.26 11.76 -1.56
C GLY A 47 -0.19 11.84 -0.10
N PRO A 48 -1.25 12.59 0.19
CA PRO A 48 -1.90 12.60 1.49
C PRO A 48 -2.77 11.36 1.72
N THR A 49 -2.94 11.02 3.00
CA THR A 49 -3.93 10.04 3.49
C THR A 49 -4.73 10.63 4.64
N VAL A 50 -5.98 10.25 4.72
CA VAL A 50 -6.89 10.61 5.82
C VAL A 50 -7.58 9.35 6.31
N GLY A 51 -7.42 9.04 7.59
CA GLY A 51 -8.14 7.97 8.29
C GLY A 51 -9.33 8.52 9.06
N PHE A 52 -10.44 7.77 9.11
CA PHE A 52 -11.71 8.23 9.71
C PHE A 52 -12.13 7.44 10.95
N THR A 53 -11.28 6.61 11.50
CA THR A 53 -11.61 5.80 12.67
C THR A 53 -10.89 6.35 13.90
N ASP A 54 -11.54 6.39 15.07
CA ASP A 54 -11.05 7.02 16.30
C ASP A 54 -10.66 8.51 16.16
N GLY A 55 -11.41 9.26 15.34
CA GLY A 55 -11.10 10.64 14.97
C GLY A 55 -10.46 10.72 13.60
N ILE A 56 -10.27 11.96 13.14
CA ILE A 56 -9.63 12.21 11.84
C ILE A 56 -8.11 12.16 12.03
N GLN A 57 -7.47 11.25 11.31
CA GLN A 57 -6.01 11.10 11.29
C GLN A 57 -5.47 11.52 9.91
N PHE A 58 -4.55 12.48 9.90
CA PHE A 58 -3.86 12.90 8.69
C PHE A 58 -2.48 12.24 8.59
N GLY A 59 -2.06 11.94 7.37
CA GLY A 59 -0.76 11.36 7.10
C GLY A 59 -0.35 11.47 5.65
N GLY A 60 0.73 10.80 5.31
CA GLY A 60 1.22 10.62 3.95
C GLY A 60 1.09 9.19 3.48
N VAL A 61 1.07 8.97 2.18
CA VAL A 61 1.12 7.66 1.55
C VAL A 61 2.23 7.60 0.50
N ILE A 62 2.95 6.49 0.49
CA ILE A 62 3.79 6.08 -0.63
C ILE A 62 3.07 4.89 -1.27
N ALA A 63 2.72 5.00 -2.55
CA ALA A 63 1.97 3.99 -3.28
C ALA A 63 2.81 3.41 -4.42
N GLY A 64 2.75 2.10 -4.61
CA GLY A 64 3.33 1.40 -5.73
C GLY A 64 2.28 0.51 -6.40
N ARG A 65 2.30 0.48 -7.73
CA ARG A 65 1.53 -0.45 -8.57
C ARG A 65 2.47 -1.13 -9.55
N TYR A 66 2.36 -2.43 -9.63
CA TYR A 66 2.99 -3.24 -10.68
C TYR A 66 1.91 -3.99 -11.46
N LYS A 67 1.71 -3.63 -12.73
CA LYS A 67 0.68 -4.23 -13.58
C LYS A 67 1.22 -5.51 -14.20
N LEU A 68 0.46 -6.61 -14.09
CA LEU A 68 0.75 -7.86 -14.77
C LEU A 68 0.27 -7.78 -16.22
N LEU A 69 1.18 -8.01 -17.19
CA LEU A 69 0.88 -7.77 -18.61
C LEU A 69 -0.09 -8.78 -19.21
N GLU A 70 -0.16 -9.98 -18.65
CA GLU A 70 -0.95 -11.09 -19.22
C GLU A 70 -2.36 -11.20 -18.61
N ALA A 71 -2.64 -10.42 -17.54
CA ALA A 71 -3.92 -10.48 -16.84
C ALA A 71 -4.35 -9.09 -16.40
N PRO A 72 -5.66 -8.83 -16.22
CA PRO A 72 -6.16 -7.58 -15.68
C PRO A 72 -5.93 -7.48 -14.17
N LEU A 73 -4.74 -7.88 -13.73
CA LEU A 73 -4.32 -7.92 -12.33
C LEU A 73 -3.13 -7.00 -12.11
N SER A 74 -3.10 -6.38 -10.93
CA SER A 74 -1.95 -5.61 -10.47
C SER A 74 -1.57 -5.99 -9.05
N LEU A 75 -0.27 -6.00 -8.77
CA LEU A 75 0.24 -6.02 -7.41
C LEU A 75 0.37 -4.58 -6.95
N ARG A 76 -0.16 -4.29 -5.77
CA ARG A 76 -0.09 -2.96 -5.17
C ARG A 76 0.52 -3.04 -3.79
N ALA A 77 1.21 -1.99 -3.39
CA ALA A 77 1.70 -1.83 -2.04
C ALA A 77 1.55 -0.35 -1.65
N GLN A 78 1.05 -0.11 -0.46
CA GLN A 78 0.98 1.23 0.11
C GLN A 78 1.66 1.26 1.47
N VAL A 79 2.44 2.30 1.71
CA VAL A 79 3.01 2.62 3.01
C VAL A 79 2.33 3.90 3.48
N LEU A 80 1.52 3.78 4.53
CA LEU A 80 0.83 4.90 5.16
C LEU A 80 1.68 5.38 6.35
N ILE A 81 1.98 6.65 6.36
CA ILE A 81 2.83 7.30 7.36
C ILE A 81 1.97 8.33 8.07
N GLY A 82 1.69 8.11 9.34
CA GLY A 82 0.92 9.00 10.20
C GLY A 82 1.50 8.99 11.61
N ASN A 83 0.66 8.97 12.63
CA ASN A 83 1.10 8.76 14.02
C ASN A 83 1.78 7.40 14.19
N ASN A 84 1.35 6.41 13.41
CA ASN A 84 2.03 5.12 13.24
C ASN A 84 2.06 4.74 11.77
N THR A 85 2.98 3.84 11.39
CA THR A 85 3.17 3.39 10.02
C THR A 85 2.44 2.07 9.80
N ALA A 86 1.75 1.97 8.65
CA ALA A 86 1.16 0.73 8.18
C ALA A 86 1.61 0.43 6.75
N VAL A 87 1.77 -0.86 6.43
CA VAL A 87 2.05 -1.34 5.07
C VAL A 87 0.86 -2.18 4.61
N VAL A 88 0.38 -1.89 3.41
CA VAL A 88 -0.82 -2.54 2.86
C VAL A 88 -0.50 -3.14 1.49
N PRO A 89 -0.01 -4.39 1.44
CA PRO A 89 0.11 -5.15 0.22
C PRO A 89 -1.28 -5.63 -0.23
N THR A 90 -1.60 -5.43 -1.51
CA THR A 90 -2.86 -5.87 -2.12
C THR A 90 -2.63 -6.43 -3.53
N VAL A 91 -3.52 -7.34 -3.93
CA VAL A 91 -3.69 -7.76 -5.32
C VAL A 91 -4.99 -7.13 -5.80
N SER A 92 -4.97 -6.45 -6.93
CA SER A 92 -6.16 -5.80 -7.49
C SER A 92 -6.53 -6.38 -8.84
N TYR A 93 -7.84 -6.40 -9.10
CA TYR A 93 -8.39 -6.57 -10.43
C TYR A 93 -8.66 -5.18 -11.03
N ASP A 94 -8.12 -4.93 -12.22
CA ASP A 94 -8.19 -3.64 -12.89
C ASP A 94 -9.27 -3.66 -13.97
N PHE A 95 -10.17 -2.66 -13.91
CA PHE A 95 -11.25 -2.43 -14.86
C PHE A 95 -10.89 -1.20 -15.71
N PRO A 96 -10.43 -1.34 -16.96
CA PRO A 96 -10.16 -0.19 -17.81
C PRO A 96 -11.48 0.53 -18.13
N LEU A 97 -11.63 1.78 -17.69
CA LEU A 97 -12.78 2.61 -17.98
C LEU A 97 -12.63 3.29 -19.35
N ASN A 98 -11.41 3.71 -19.66
CA ASN A 98 -11.02 4.31 -20.93
C ASN A 98 -9.48 4.25 -21.10
N TRP A 99 -8.94 4.88 -22.15
CA TRP A 99 -7.49 4.89 -22.45
C TRP A 99 -6.62 5.56 -21.36
N GLN A 100 -7.21 6.31 -20.45
CA GLN A 100 -6.51 7.12 -19.45
C GLN A 100 -6.87 6.71 -18.02
N ALA A 101 -7.97 6.01 -17.81
CA ALA A 101 -8.49 5.72 -16.47
C ALA A 101 -8.75 4.23 -16.27
N ASP A 102 -8.16 3.68 -15.22
CA ASP A 102 -8.43 2.34 -14.70
C ASP A 102 -9.12 2.46 -13.34
N ALA A 103 -10.33 1.90 -13.18
CA ALA A 103 -10.85 1.59 -11.86
C ALA A 103 -10.30 0.25 -11.39
N TYR A 104 -10.23 0.02 -10.09
CA TYR A 104 -9.77 -1.25 -9.56
C TYR A 104 -10.41 -1.60 -8.22
N LEU A 105 -10.42 -2.88 -7.92
CA LEU A 105 -10.77 -3.42 -6.61
C LEU A 105 -9.64 -4.34 -6.16
N GLY A 106 -8.96 -3.95 -5.11
CA GLY A 106 -7.89 -4.71 -4.47
C GLY A 106 -8.37 -5.44 -3.22
N ALA A 107 -7.71 -6.54 -2.92
CA ALA A 107 -7.85 -7.28 -1.67
C ALA A 107 -6.46 -7.61 -1.12
N GLY A 108 -6.27 -7.51 0.19
CA GLY A 108 -4.97 -7.75 0.79
C GLY A 108 -4.98 -7.66 2.31
N LEU A 109 -3.85 -7.34 2.88
CA LEU A 109 -3.64 -7.28 4.32
C LEU A 109 -3.13 -5.90 4.73
N VAL A 110 -3.57 -5.44 5.89
CA VAL A 110 -2.93 -4.34 6.62
C VAL A 110 -1.90 -4.93 7.56
N LEU A 111 -0.68 -4.45 7.48
CA LEU A 111 0.41 -4.75 8.39
C LEU A 111 0.71 -3.47 9.19
N ALA A 112 -0.01 -3.28 10.29
CA ALA A 112 0.20 -2.12 11.15
C ALA A 112 1.37 -2.37 12.12
N GLY A 113 2.26 -1.39 12.28
CA GLY A 113 3.32 -1.41 13.27
C GLY A 113 2.75 -1.31 14.69
N GLY A 114 3.24 -2.14 15.61
CA GLY A 114 2.80 -2.11 17.02
C GLY A 114 3.24 -0.81 17.72
N GLY A 115 2.32 -0.17 18.44
CA GLY A 115 2.65 0.96 19.32
C GLY A 115 1.76 2.20 19.18
N GLY A 116 0.72 2.16 18.36
CA GLY A 116 -0.22 3.28 18.20
C GLY A 116 -1.19 3.06 17.04
N SER A 117 -2.21 3.89 16.95
CA SER A 117 -3.21 3.83 15.88
C SER A 117 -2.63 4.39 14.58
N SER A 118 -2.70 3.63 13.50
CA SER A 118 -2.41 4.09 12.15
C SER A 118 -3.71 4.48 11.43
N PRO A 119 -3.67 5.17 10.28
CA PRO A 119 -4.88 5.51 9.52
C PRO A 119 -5.75 4.32 9.11
N VAL A 120 -5.25 3.09 9.25
CA VAL A 120 -5.92 1.83 8.89
C VAL A 120 -5.99 0.83 10.03
N GLY A 121 -5.83 1.29 11.28
CA GLY A 121 -5.91 0.45 12.49
C GLY A 121 -4.56 0.17 13.14
N ASP A 122 -4.55 -0.75 14.12
CA ASP A 122 -3.41 -1.05 14.98
C ASP A 122 -3.01 -2.53 15.01
N LYS A 123 -3.67 -3.38 14.22
CA LYS A 123 -3.33 -4.80 14.10
C LYS A 123 -3.30 -5.29 12.65
N ILE A 124 -2.80 -6.49 12.45
CA ILE A 124 -2.88 -7.17 11.15
C ILE A 124 -4.34 -7.48 10.86
N SER A 125 -4.84 -7.02 9.72
CA SER A 125 -6.23 -7.15 9.34
C SER A 125 -6.39 -7.35 7.82
N PHE A 126 -7.53 -7.91 7.40
CA PHE A 126 -7.88 -8.00 5.99
C PHE A 126 -8.35 -6.64 5.47
N ALA A 127 -7.97 -6.29 4.24
CA ALA A 127 -8.35 -5.03 3.62
C ALA A 127 -8.92 -5.20 2.23
N LEU A 128 -9.93 -4.39 1.91
CA LEU A 128 -10.37 -4.10 0.55
C LEU A 128 -9.91 -2.70 0.14
N GLN A 129 -9.51 -2.58 -1.13
CA GLN A 129 -8.96 -1.35 -1.68
C GLN A 129 -9.62 -1.01 -3.02
N PRO A 130 -10.82 -0.39 -3.02
CA PRO A 130 -11.35 0.24 -4.22
C PRO A 130 -10.58 1.50 -4.57
N GLY A 131 -10.39 1.75 -5.89
CA GLY A 131 -9.69 2.96 -6.31
C GLY A 131 -9.77 3.20 -7.80
N ILE A 132 -9.15 4.32 -8.21
CA ILE A 132 -9.05 4.77 -9.59
C ILE A 132 -7.65 5.33 -9.83
N ASP A 133 -7.08 5.01 -10.97
CA ASP A 133 -5.85 5.58 -11.50
C ASP A 133 -6.15 6.34 -12.79
N TYR A 134 -5.68 7.58 -12.88
CA TYR A 134 -5.82 8.40 -14.07
C TYR A 134 -4.46 8.76 -14.65
N MET A 135 -4.19 8.34 -15.86
CA MET A 135 -2.95 8.60 -16.58
C MET A 135 -3.05 9.92 -17.34
N ILE A 136 -2.22 10.89 -17.00
CA ILE A 136 -2.20 12.18 -17.67
C ILE A 136 -1.67 11.98 -19.10
N PRO A 137 -2.42 12.40 -20.13
CA PRO A 137 -2.01 12.28 -21.52
C PRO A 137 -0.66 12.97 -21.81
N ASN A 138 0.16 12.36 -22.64
CA ASN A 138 1.48 12.87 -23.05
C ASN A 138 2.45 13.10 -21.85
N SER A 139 2.24 12.42 -20.73
CA SER A 139 3.06 12.51 -19.53
C SER A 139 3.30 11.12 -18.93
N ASN A 140 4.38 10.97 -18.18
CA ASN A 140 4.61 9.80 -17.34
C ASN A 140 3.93 9.92 -15.96
N THR A 141 3.03 10.87 -15.79
CA THR A 141 2.36 11.16 -14.53
C THR A 141 1.03 10.41 -14.42
N VAL A 142 0.79 9.84 -13.25
CA VAL A 142 -0.49 9.23 -12.85
C VAL A 142 -1.04 9.96 -11.66
N LEU A 143 -2.33 10.27 -11.69
CA LEU A 143 -3.09 10.63 -10.50
C LEU A 143 -3.74 9.36 -9.98
N PHE A 144 -3.57 9.05 -8.71
CA PHE A 144 -4.22 7.92 -8.07
C PHE A 144 -5.11 8.36 -6.92
N GLY A 145 -6.20 7.64 -6.72
CA GLY A 145 -7.08 7.83 -5.58
C GLY A 145 -7.71 6.51 -5.17
N ASN A 146 -7.73 6.23 -3.86
CA ASN A 146 -8.33 5.00 -3.35
C ASN A 146 -8.80 5.14 -1.91
N ALA A 147 -9.65 4.19 -1.50
CA ALA A 147 -9.97 3.97 -0.10
C ALA A 147 -9.40 2.62 0.34
N ILE A 148 -9.01 2.50 1.59
CA ILE A 148 -8.71 1.23 2.25
C ILE A 148 -9.75 1.01 3.33
N ILE A 149 -10.42 -0.14 3.27
CA ILE A 149 -11.40 -0.60 4.23
C ILE A 149 -10.78 -1.82 4.93
N ALA A 150 -10.31 -1.63 6.15
CA ALA A 150 -9.67 -2.68 6.94
C ALA A 150 -10.68 -3.26 7.94
N PHE A 151 -10.92 -4.56 7.87
CA PHE A 151 -11.88 -5.26 8.71
C PHE A 151 -11.20 -5.82 9.95
N ASP A 152 -11.85 -5.69 11.11
CA ASP A 152 -11.28 -6.13 12.40
C ASP A 152 -9.91 -5.48 12.66
N ALA A 153 -9.83 -4.17 12.47
CA ALA A 153 -8.59 -3.39 12.40
C ALA A 153 -8.04 -2.97 13.77
N TYR A 154 -8.82 -3.13 14.85
CA TYR A 154 -8.45 -2.68 16.20
C TYR A 154 -8.40 -3.84 17.18
N ARG A 155 -7.39 -3.82 18.06
CA ARG A 155 -7.16 -4.86 19.07
C ARG A 155 -8.24 -4.88 20.13
N ASP A 156 -8.72 -3.71 20.54
CA ASP A 156 -9.64 -3.58 21.66
C ASP A 156 -11.11 -3.64 21.27
N SER A 157 -11.48 -3.22 20.05
CA SER A 157 -12.87 -3.12 19.61
C SER A 157 -13.24 -3.97 18.41
N GLY A 158 -12.26 -4.50 17.68
CA GLY A 158 -12.49 -5.30 16.47
C GLY A 158 -13.18 -4.54 15.34
N GLY A 159 -13.20 -3.21 15.39
CA GLY A 159 -13.94 -2.36 14.45
C GLY A 159 -13.30 -2.29 13.05
N THR A 160 -14.06 -1.70 12.11
CA THR A 160 -13.57 -1.43 10.74
C THR A 160 -12.87 -0.08 10.68
N ALA A 161 -11.67 -0.03 10.12
CA ALA A 161 -10.97 1.21 9.82
C ALA A 161 -11.18 1.58 8.34
N ILE A 162 -11.40 2.86 8.08
CA ILE A 162 -11.52 3.40 6.73
C ILE A 162 -10.51 4.54 6.58
N SER A 163 -9.75 4.50 5.50
CA SER A 163 -8.88 5.61 5.10
C SER A 163 -9.03 5.91 3.62
N VAL A 164 -8.81 7.17 3.25
CA VAL A 164 -8.84 7.65 1.88
C VAL A 164 -7.50 8.29 1.56
N GLN A 165 -6.95 7.94 0.41
CA GLN A 165 -5.68 8.43 -0.09
C GLN A 165 -5.82 8.93 -1.52
N GLY A 166 -5.02 9.92 -1.84
CA GLY A 166 -4.87 10.39 -3.21
C GLY A 166 -3.49 10.98 -3.43
N GLY A 167 -3.01 10.96 -4.65
CA GLY A 167 -1.68 11.47 -4.91
C GLY A 167 -1.27 11.45 -6.36
N VAL A 168 0.01 11.69 -6.56
CA VAL A 168 0.66 11.77 -7.86
C VAL A 168 1.75 10.71 -7.93
N GLY A 169 1.82 9.98 -9.04
CA GLY A 169 2.82 8.97 -9.29
C GLY A 169 3.55 9.18 -10.62
N LEU A 170 4.70 8.54 -10.73
CA LEU A 170 5.49 8.48 -11.96
C LEU A 170 5.47 7.04 -12.48
N ARG A 171 5.13 6.88 -13.75
CA ARG A 171 5.17 5.61 -14.48
C ARG A 171 6.59 5.27 -14.90
N PHE A 172 6.87 3.99 -14.92
CA PHE A 172 8.15 3.43 -15.39
C PHE A 172 7.90 2.18 -16.24
#